data_30596cfb3bdc65b25dd5b00d605b3323
#
_entry.id   30596cfb3bdc65b25dd5b00d605b3323
#
_cell.length_a   1.000
_cell.length_b   1.000
_cell.length_c   1.000
_cell.angle_alpha   90.00
_cell.angle_beta   90.00
_cell.angle_gamma   90.00
#
_symmetry.space_group_name_H-M   'P 1'
#
loop_
_entity.id
_entity.type
_entity.pdbx_description
1 polymer ?
#
loop_
_entity_poly.entity_id
_entity_poly.type
_entity_poly.pdbx_seq_one_letter_code
_entity_poly.pdbx_strand_id
1 'polypeptide(L)'
;MKYPNYLLLRRVLRHARPYWLNIIGIFLLNLAAAPLALLAPIPIKIVVDNAFGKQPMPGAISFFFPEGFDFSFSTIVLIATIMMVLIELFSQLQGFLSWLIQAYTGEKLVISLRTLLFNHVQRLSLSYHDRTGVSDSIYRIQTDATAIKNLVVSGLSPLITSVVKIAGMLYVMTALDWHFTLIAICVIPPLLILARFSRTKLKDQWVAVKRSESAALSVVHETLSALRVVKAFVREDHEEQRFVDRSNEALHNQVKVVRYSGIFDIGIGLVLASGTALFLYFGTLYVQQGKISLGELILIMAYLAQFFAPLRTIIKQFTNMQSVFVGLERVYSLIDSQKDVEERPNAKKTNSIAGSIKFENISFEYSKGTPVLENISFEVKPGQQVGIMGSTGSGKTTLVNLLARFYEPTKGRILVDGADIRDYKVADFRSQFSIVLQEPVLFSTSIDENIAYGRPTATKREIHTAAKDAHAHEFISQLPDGYSSKVGERGMQLSGGERQRISIARAFLKDSPLLILDEPTSSVDIRTESLIMNATRKLMKGKTTFFITHRLDALSHCDLVIHLEKGRIVDIIHNDHPEWLNAKINSFKEKAV
;
A
#
# COMPACT_ATOMS: atom_id res chain seq x y z
N MET A 1 -11.86 -1.11 -16.24
CA MET A 1 -11.95 -0.36 -14.96
C MET A 1 -13.25 -0.72 -14.27
N LYS A 2 -13.16 -1.16 -13.01
CA LYS A 2 -14.34 -1.51 -12.18
C LYS A 2 -15.11 -0.27 -11.73
N TYR A 3 -14.41 0.88 -11.60
CA TYR A 3 -14.99 2.14 -11.14
C TYR A 3 -14.83 3.24 -12.19
N PRO A 4 -15.87 4.05 -12.45
CA PRO A 4 -15.73 5.25 -13.25
C PRO A 4 -14.91 6.33 -12.52
N ASN A 5 -14.13 7.11 -13.26
CA ASN A 5 -13.19 8.10 -12.71
C ASN A 5 -13.85 9.12 -11.77
N TYR A 6 -15.11 9.52 -12.04
CA TYR A 6 -15.82 10.47 -11.17
C TYR A 6 -16.11 9.89 -9.79
N LEU A 7 -16.35 8.57 -9.68
CA LEU A 7 -16.58 7.90 -8.41
C LEU A 7 -15.28 7.86 -7.58
N LEU A 8 -14.15 7.55 -8.23
CA LEU A 8 -12.84 7.57 -7.59
C LEU A 8 -12.50 8.98 -7.10
N LEU A 9 -12.74 10.00 -7.93
CA LEU A 9 -12.54 11.40 -7.54
C LEU A 9 -13.38 11.77 -6.32
N ARG A 10 -14.67 11.41 -6.30
CA ARG A 10 -15.57 11.67 -5.17
C ARG A 10 -15.08 11.01 -3.88
N ARG A 11 -14.58 9.77 -3.97
CA ARG A 11 -14.02 9.05 -2.81
C ARG A 11 -12.74 9.71 -2.29
N VAL A 12 -11.84 10.10 -3.18
CA VAL A 12 -10.61 10.83 -2.83
C VAL A 12 -10.94 12.17 -2.16
N LEU A 13 -11.86 12.95 -2.71
CA LEU A 13 -12.26 14.23 -2.12
C LEU A 13 -12.89 14.06 -0.74
N ARG A 14 -13.68 12.99 -0.54
CA ARG A 14 -14.22 12.66 0.80
C ARG A 14 -13.10 12.31 1.78
N HIS A 15 -12.10 11.55 1.35
CA HIS A 15 -10.94 11.19 2.19
C HIS A 15 -10.06 12.42 2.49
N ALA A 16 -9.95 13.35 1.53
CA ALA A 16 -9.20 14.59 1.69
C ALA A 16 -9.90 15.65 2.55
N ARG A 17 -11.17 15.45 2.92
CA ARG A 17 -11.97 16.43 3.67
C ARG A 17 -11.30 16.98 4.95
N PRO A 18 -10.61 16.20 5.79
CA PRO A 18 -9.91 16.73 6.97
C PRO A 18 -8.82 17.76 6.64
N TYR A 19 -8.33 17.79 5.41
CA TYR A 19 -7.23 18.64 4.96
C TYR A 19 -7.68 19.78 4.05
N TRP A 20 -8.99 20.10 4.01
CA TRP A 20 -9.53 21.12 3.09
C TRP A 20 -8.96 22.51 3.31
N LEU A 21 -8.67 22.91 4.56
CA LEU A 21 -8.01 24.20 4.83
C LEU A 21 -6.65 24.30 4.14
N ASN A 22 -5.86 23.24 4.21
CA ASN A 22 -4.56 23.21 3.53
C ASN A 22 -4.73 23.21 2.01
N ILE A 23 -5.71 22.45 1.48
CA ILE A 23 -5.98 22.39 0.04
C ILE A 23 -6.46 23.75 -0.47
N ILE A 24 -7.33 24.45 0.26
CA ILE A 24 -7.75 25.82 -0.05
C ILE A 24 -6.55 26.77 0.03
N GLY A 25 -5.69 26.65 1.04
CA GLY A 25 -4.46 27.44 1.16
C GLY A 25 -3.53 27.25 -0.06
N ILE A 26 -3.32 26.00 -0.49
CA ILE A 26 -2.56 25.66 -1.71
C ILE A 26 -3.21 26.33 -2.92
N PHE A 27 -4.54 26.25 -3.04
CA PHE A 27 -5.27 26.83 -4.15
C PHE A 27 -5.14 28.35 -4.19
N LEU A 28 -5.32 29.04 -3.06
CA LEU A 28 -5.19 30.49 -2.96
C LEU A 28 -3.76 30.96 -3.27
N LEU A 29 -2.75 30.27 -2.72
CA LEU A 29 -1.34 30.57 -3.05
C LEU A 29 -1.06 30.40 -4.54
N ASN A 30 -1.54 29.29 -5.14
CA ASN A 30 -1.36 29.04 -6.57
C ASN A 30 -2.16 30.05 -7.44
N LEU A 31 -3.31 30.52 -6.95
CA LEU A 31 -4.06 31.60 -7.62
C LEU A 31 -3.28 32.90 -7.60
N ALA A 32 -2.60 33.24 -6.49
CA ALA A 32 -1.75 34.42 -6.38
C ALA A 32 -0.53 34.39 -7.34
N ALA A 33 -0.13 33.22 -7.82
CA ALA A 33 0.92 33.10 -8.84
C ALA A 33 0.52 33.66 -10.22
N ALA A 34 -0.79 33.79 -10.52
CA ALA A 34 -1.23 34.30 -11.81
C ALA A 34 -0.97 35.82 -11.94
N PRO A 35 -1.40 36.70 -11.01
CA PRO A 35 -1.07 38.11 -11.08
C PRO A 35 0.46 38.37 -11.03
N LEU A 36 1.24 37.64 -10.23
CA LEU A 36 2.70 37.78 -10.22
C LEU A 36 3.32 37.46 -11.59
N ALA A 37 2.82 36.42 -12.26
CA ALA A 37 3.28 36.10 -13.62
C ALA A 37 2.91 37.16 -14.64
N LEU A 38 1.75 37.84 -14.49
CA LEU A 38 1.32 38.93 -15.36
C LEU A 38 2.14 40.21 -15.12
N LEU A 39 2.58 40.45 -13.88
CA LEU A 39 3.42 41.60 -13.54
C LEU A 39 4.88 41.44 -13.98
N ALA A 40 5.40 40.20 -14.11
CA ALA A 40 6.81 39.96 -14.36
C ALA A 40 7.41 40.62 -15.61
N PRO A 41 6.72 40.73 -16.77
CA PRO A 41 7.28 41.42 -17.95
C PRO A 41 7.11 42.96 -17.95
N ILE A 42 6.29 43.53 -17.04
CA ILE A 42 5.97 44.96 -17.01
C ILE A 42 7.20 45.83 -16.80
N PRO A 43 8.17 45.51 -15.91
CA PRO A 43 9.37 46.32 -15.72
C PRO A 43 10.17 46.53 -17.02
N ILE A 44 10.26 45.53 -17.86
CA ILE A 44 10.96 45.59 -19.15
C ILE A 44 10.23 46.57 -20.10
N LYS A 45 8.90 46.47 -20.17
CA LYS A 45 8.09 47.42 -20.95
C LYS A 45 8.35 48.86 -20.50
N ILE A 46 8.36 49.12 -19.19
CA ILE A 46 8.61 50.47 -18.62
C ILE A 46 9.97 51.01 -19.04
N VAL A 47 11.02 50.19 -19.00
CA VAL A 47 12.35 50.63 -19.46
C VAL A 47 12.33 50.98 -20.94
N VAL A 48 11.71 50.16 -21.78
CA VAL A 48 11.70 50.36 -23.24
C VAL A 48 10.85 51.57 -23.64
N ASP A 49 9.63 51.69 -23.14
CA ASP A 49 8.71 52.76 -23.57
C ASP A 49 8.95 54.08 -22.85
N ASN A 50 9.26 54.06 -21.53
CA ASN A 50 9.33 55.26 -20.73
C ASN A 50 10.77 55.80 -20.59
N ALA A 51 11.79 54.91 -20.41
CA ALA A 51 13.18 55.39 -20.33
C ALA A 51 13.78 55.68 -21.71
N PHE A 52 13.69 54.75 -22.67
CA PHE A 52 14.21 54.93 -24.02
C PHE A 52 13.23 55.67 -24.93
N GLY A 53 11.96 55.32 -24.91
CA GLY A 53 10.91 55.89 -25.76
C GLY A 53 10.40 57.27 -25.28
N LYS A 54 10.86 57.75 -24.11
CA LYS A 54 10.46 59.04 -23.50
C LYS A 54 8.94 59.22 -23.36
N GLN A 55 8.17 58.12 -23.28
CA GLN A 55 6.74 58.20 -23.00
C GLN A 55 6.50 58.56 -21.53
N PRO A 56 5.37 59.22 -21.19
CA PRO A 56 5.03 59.53 -19.80
C PRO A 56 4.87 58.23 -18.98
N MET A 57 5.25 58.30 -17.70
CA MET A 57 5.09 57.12 -16.79
C MET A 57 3.63 56.71 -16.68
N PRO A 58 3.33 55.40 -16.63
CA PRO A 58 1.98 54.90 -16.39
C PRO A 58 1.41 55.42 -15.07
N GLY A 59 0.14 55.87 -15.08
CA GLY A 59 -0.52 56.44 -13.91
C GLY A 59 -0.54 55.55 -12.68
N ALA A 60 -0.57 54.24 -12.88
CA ALA A 60 -0.47 53.27 -11.80
C ALA A 60 0.86 53.27 -11.03
N ILE A 61 1.93 53.73 -11.67
CA ILE A 61 3.26 53.85 -11.03
C ILE A 61 3.45 55.28 -10.50
N SER A 62 3.08 56.28 -11.28
CA SER A 62 3.19 57.68 -10.83
C SER A 62 2.36 57.98 -9.57
N PHE A 63 1.29 57.21 -9.31
CA PHE A 63 0.48 57.32 -8.10
C PHE A 63 1.28 57.08 -6.80
N PHE A 64 2.35 56.29 -6.84
CA PHE A 64 3.19 56.01 -5.68
C PHE A 64 4.27 57.09 -5.42
N PHE A 65 4.37 58.10 -6.28
CA PHE A 65 5.36 59.15 -6.16
C PHE A 65 4.68 60.52 -5.96
N PRO A 66 5.33 61.48 -5.26
CA PRO A 66 4.78 62.83 -5.09
C PRO A 66 4.56 63.53 -6.42
N GLU A 67 3.57 64.43 -6.46
CA GLU A 67 3.35 65.32 -7.61
C GLU A 67 4.62 66.14 -7.90
N GLY A 68 5.09 66.13 -9.16
CA GLY A 68 6.32 66.82 -9.55
C GLY A 68 7.61 66.03 -9.44
N PHE A 69 7.52 64.68 -9.11
CA PHE A 69 8.70 63.84 -9.09
C PHE A 69 9.34 63.71 -10.47
N ASP A 70 10.66 63.98 -10.55
CA ASP A 70 11.40 63.91 -11.81
C ASP A 70 11.72 62.45 -12.18
N PHE A 71 11.07 61.97 -13.22
CA PHE A 71 11.31 60.62 -13.80
C PHE A 71 12.46 60.67 -14.82
N SER A 72 13.66 60.96 -14.33
CA SER A 72 14.86 60.87 -15.16
C SER A 72 15.12 59.47 -15.65
N PHE A 73 15.93 59.33 -16.71
CA PHE A 73 16.28 57.99 -17.28
C PHE A 73 16.80 57.04 -16.20
N SER A 74 17.74 57.48 -15.38
CA SER A 74 18.32 56.67 -14.30
C SER A 74 17.30 56.28 -13.25
N THR A 75 16.37 57.16 -12.90
CA THR A 75 15.31 56.92 -11.93
C THR A 75 14.32 55.87 -12.45
N ILE A 76 13.89 55.94 -13.71
CA ILE A 76 13.00 54.97 -14.34
C ILE A 76 13.65 53.57 -14.36
N VAL A 77 14.92 53.48 -14.77
CA VAL A 77 15.66 52.23 -14.81
C VAL A 77 15.81 51.64 -13.39
N LEU A 78 16.11 52.48 -12.39
CA LEU A 78 16.23 52.03 -11.00
C LEU A 78 14.89 51.48 -10.47
N ILE A 79 13.78 52.18 -10.70
CA ILE A 79 12.42 51.74 -10.30
C ILE A 79 12.09 50.39 -10.95
N ALA A 80 12.29 50.28 -12.27
CA ALA A 80 12.02 49.03 -12.99
C ALA A 80 12.88 47.86 -12.48
N THR A 81 14.15 48.11 -12.17
CA THR A 81 15.05 47.07 -11.63
C THR A 81 14.61 46.62 -10.24
N ILE A 82 14.27 47.55 -9.34
CA ILE A 82 13.75 47.21 -8.00
C ILE A 82 12.44 46.42 -8.14
N MET A 83 11.53 46.90 -9.01
CA MET A 83 10.25 46.22 -9.24
C MET A 83 10.44 44.79 -9.75
N MET A 84 11.39 44.55 -10.66
CA MET A 84 11.71 43.24 -11.17
C MET A 84 12.20 42.29 -10.05
N VAL A 85 13.11 42.78 -9.19
CA VAL A 85 13.62 41.99 -8.06
C VAL A 85 12.51 41.70 -7.05
N LEU A 86 11.65 42.66 -6.75
CA LEU A 86 10.54 42.46 -5.81
C LEU A 86 9.51 41.46 -6.35
N ILE A 87 9.12 41.56 -7.61
CA ILE A 87 8.18 40.64 -8.25
C ILE A 87 8.75 39.20 -8.19
N GLU A 88 10.03 39.05 -8.54
CA GLU A 88 10.67 37.73 -8.49
C GLU A 88 10.77 37.19 -7.05
N LEU A 89 11.14 38.04 -6.07
CA LEU A 89 11.18 37.67 -4.66
C LEU A 89 9.82 37.19 -4.17
N PHE A 90 8.74 37.91 -4.46
CA PHE A 90 7.38 37.49 -4.11
C PHE A 90 6.96 36.20 -4.82
N SER A 91 7.36 36.05 -6.08
CA SER A 91 7.09 34.82 -6.85
C SER A 91 7.79 33.61 -6.23
N GLN A 92 9.06 33.73 -5.85
CA GLN A 92 9.83 32.66 -5.20
C GLN A 92 9.28 32.33 -3.81
N LEU A 93 8.93 33.34 -3.01
CA LEU A 93 8.34 33.17 -1.70
C LEU A 93 6.99 32.46 -1.80
N GLN A 94 6.13 32.89 -2.72
CA GLN A 94 4.85 32.23 -3.00
C GLN A 94 5.05 30.76 -3.41
N GLY A 95 5.99 30.51 -4.33
CA GLY A 95 6.34 29.17 -4.79
C GLY A 95 6.81 28.27 -3.65
N PHE A 96 7.70 28.78 -2.80
CA PHE A 96 8.22 28.07 -1.63
C PHE A 96 7.11 27.72 -0.62
N LEU A 97 6.25 28.68 -0.27
CA LEU A 97 5.14 28.45 0.65
C LEU A 97 4.15 27.42 0.09
N SER A 98 3.81 27.55 -1.20
CA SER A 98 2.94 26.60 -1.87
C SER A 98 3.54 25.19 -1.88
N TRP A 99 4.83 25.06 -2.20
CA TRP A 99 5.52 23.76 -2.21
C TRP A 99 5.56 23.13 -0.81
N LEU A 100 5.84 23.92 0.23
CA LEU A 100 5.88 23.44 1.62
C LEU A 100 4.53 22.87 2.08
N ILE A 101 3.43 23.63 1.84
CA ILE A 101 2.08 23.18 2.22
C ILE A 101 1.66 21.98 1.37
N GLN A 102 2.02 21.94 0.08
CA GLN A 102 1.77 20.81 -0.81
C GLN A 102 2.48 19.53 -0.32
N ALA A 103 3.76 19.64 0.05
CA ALA A 103 4.54 18.53 0.56
C ALA A 103 3.92 17.96 1.86
N TYR A 104 3.65 18.83 2.83
CA TYR A 104 3.03 18.45 4.10
C TYR A 104 1.67 17.78 3.93
N THR A 105 0.78 18.44 3.16
CA THR A 105 -0.58 17.93 2.92
C THR A 105 -0.57 16.62 2.16
N GLY A 106 0.31 16.51 1.15
CA GLY A 106 0.47 15.30 0.36
C GLY A 106 0.90 14.10 1.21
N GLU A 107 1.92 14.27 2.06
CA GLU A 107 2.38 13.19 2.94
C GLU A 107 1.32 12.80 3.99
N LYS A 108 0.62 13.76 4.57
CA LYS A 108 -0.51 13.49 5.50
C LYS A 108 -1.63 12.68 4.84
N LEU A 109 -1.99 13.00 3.60
CA LEU A 109 -2.97 12.23 2.82
C LEU A 109 -2.50 10.79 2.59
N VAL A 110 -1.23 10.60 2.22
CA VAL A 110 -0.65 9.27 1.99
C VAL A 110 -0.63 8.45 3.27
N ILE A 111 -0.16 9.02 4.39
CA ILE A 111 -0.14 8.34 5.69
C ILE A 111 -1.56 7.92 6.09
N SER A 112 -2.54 8.83 5.98
CA SER A 112 -3.94 8.55 6.32
C SER A 112 -4.50 7.38 5.48
N LEU A 113 -4.23 7.35 4.18
CA LEU A 113 -4.68 6.27 3.30
C LEU A 113 -3.95 4.96 3.56
N ARG A 114 -2.62 5.00 3.81
CA ARG A 114 -1.83 3.82 4.20
C ARG A 114 -2.34 3.20 5.50
N THR A 115 -2.63 4.02 6.50
CA THR A 115 -3.19 3.55 7.78
C THR A 115 -4.55 2.87 7.57
N LEU A 116 -5.43 3.47 6.76
CA LEU A 116 -6.71 2.87 6.42
C LEU A 116 -6.56 1.52 5.71
N LEU A 117 -5.68 1.45 4.71
CA LEU A 117 -5.37 0.22 3.98
C LEU A 117 -4.77 -0.85 4.89
N PHE A 118 -3.79 -0.50 5.71
CA PHE A 118 -3.14 -1.42 6.64
C PHE A 118 -4.13 -2.01 7.64
N ASN A 119 -4.96 -1.16 8.25
CA ASN A 119 -6.04 -1.61 9.16
C ASN A 119 -7.05 -2.51 8.46
N HIS A 120 -7.38 -2.22 7.20
CA HIS A 120 -8.32 -3.05 6.43
C HIS A 120 -7.71 -4.41 6.07
N VAL A 121 -6.48 -4.42 5.53
CA VAL A 121 -5.78 -5.63 5.11
C VAL A 121 -5.58 -6.62 6.26
N GLN A 122 -5.21 -6.14 7.46
CA GLN A 122 -5.09 -7.00 8.65
C GLN A 122 -6.39 -7.69 9.06
N ARG A 123 -7.54 -7.14 8.65
CA ARG A 123 -8.88 -7.66 9.00
C ARG A 123 -9.51 -8.48 7.88
N LEU A 124 -8.85 -8.59 6.73
CA LEU A 124 -9.26 -9.49 5.66
C LEU A 124 -9.04 -10.94 6.09
N SER A 125 -9.76 -11.85 5.46
CA SER A 125 -9.62 -13.28 5.73
C SER A 125 -8.28 -13.82 5.24
N LEU A 126 -7.85 -14.95 5.79
CA LEU A 126 -6.70 -15.70 5.29
C LEU A 126 -6.91 -16.14 3.83
N SER A 127 -8.12 -16.51 3.45
CA SER A 127 -8.49 -16.87 2.07
C SER A 127 -8.14 -15.76 1.06
N TYR A 128 -8.31 -14.48 1.43
CA TYR A 128 -7.89 -13.37 0.59
C TYR A 128 -6.36 -13.35 0.40
N HIS A 129 -5.61 -13.51 1.49
CA HIS A 129 -4.15 -13.48 1.46
C HIS A 129 -3.56 -14.67 0.71
N ASP A 130 -4.14 -15.85 0.86
CA ASP A 130 -3.72 -17.07 0.17
C ASP A 130 -3.95 -16.97 -1.36
N ARG A 131 -5.07 -16.37 -1.78
CA ARG A 131 -5.38 -16.19 -3.22
C ARG A 131 -4.60 -15.06 -3.89
N THR A 132 -4.43 -13.93 -3.18
CA THR A 132 -3.88 -12.70 -3.78
C THR A 132 -2.38 -12.55 -3.54
N GLY A 133 -1.87 -13.18 -2.49
CA GLY A 133 -0.51 -13.03 -2.00
C GLY A 133 -0.30 -11.73 -1.21
N VAL A 134 0.60 -11.79 -0.24
CA VAL A 134 0.92 -10.66 0.65
C VAL A 134 1.61 -9.52 -0.11
N SER A 135 2.41 -9.86 -1.12
CA SER A 135 3.20 -8.90 -1.93
C SER A 135 2.32 -7.87 -2.67
N ASP A 136 1.14 -8.28 -3.19
CA ASP A 136 0.21 -7.34 -3.84
C ASP A 136 -0.36 -6.33 -2.84
N SER A 137 -0.71 -6.78 -1.64
CA SER A 137 -1.19 -5.90 -0.56
C SER A 137 -0.11 -4.91 -0.12
N ILE A 138 1.15 -5.34 0.02
CA ILE A 138 2.29 -4.48 0.33
C ILE A 138 2.46 -3.42 -0.76
N TYR A 139 2.44 -3.82 -2.04
CA TYR A 139 2.59 -2.91 -3.16
C TYR A 139 1.50 -1.83 -3.19
N ARG A 140 0.23 -2.21 -2.94
CA ARG A 140 -0.89 -1.26 -2.88
C ARG A 140 -0.75 -0.27 -1.72
N ILE A 141 -0.31 -0.73 -0.54
CA ILE A 141 -0.08 0.14 0.62
C ILE A 141 1.10 1.09 0.38
N GLN A 142 2.21 0.58 -0.16
CA GLN A 142 3.45 1.36 -0.29
C GLN A 142 3.42 2.28 -1.52
N THR A 143 3.01 1.76 -2.67
CA THR A 143 3.16 2.42 -3.97
C THR A 143 1.85 3.05 -4.44
N ASP A 144 0.76 2.26 -4.52
CA ASP A 144 -0.50 2.77 -5.09
C ASP A 144 -1.18 3.81 -4.19
N ALA A 145 -0.96 3.76 -2.87
CA ALA A 145 -1.50 4.77 -1.94
C ALA A 145 -0.98 6.19 -2.23
N THR A 146 0.19 6.35 -2.86
CA THR A 146 0.72 7.65 -3.27
C THR A 146 -0.12 8.33 -4.36
N ALA A 147 -0.95 7.56 -5.07
CA ALA A 147 -1.85 8.09 -6.10
C ALA A 147 -2.81 9.17 -5.55
N ILE A 148 -3.17 9.14 -4.26
CA ILE A 148 -4.01 10.18 -3.65
C ILE A 148 -3.31 11.54 -3.63
N LYS A 149 -2.02 11.58 -3.26
CA LYS A 149 -1.18 12.79 -3.32
C LYS A 149 -1.05 13.28 -4.76
N ASN A 150 -0.78 12.35 -5.68
CA ASN A 150 -0.60 12.66 -7.09
C ASN A 150 -1.88 13.20 -7.73
N LEU A 151 -3.08 12.79 -7.29
CA LEU A 151 -4.33 13.36 -7.78
C LEU A 151 -4.61 14.74 -7.17
N VAL A 152 -4.60 14.86 -5.85
CA VAL A 152 -5.06 16.06 -5.14
C VAL A 152 -4.06 17.19 -5.26
N VAL A 153 -2.79 16.92 -4.97
CA VAL A 153 -1.74 17.95 -4.88
C VAL A 153 -1.06 18.17 -6.23
N SER A 154 -0.53 17.10 -6.84
CA SER A 154 0.27 17.23 -8.07
C SER A 154 -0.58 17.25 -9.34
N GLY A 155 -1.86 16.88 -9.29
CA GLY A 155 -2.76 16.81 -10.44
C GLY A 155 -3.71 17.99 -10.53
N LEU A 156 -4.68 18.09 -9.62
CA LEU A 156 -5.75 19.08 -9.70
C LEU A 156 -5.25 20.52 -9.51
N SER A 157 -4.36 20.74 -8.55
CA SER A 157 -3.87 22.10 -8.25
C SER A 157 -3.14 22.73 -9.44
N PRO A 158 -2.14 22.09 -10.09
CA PRO A 158 -1.49 22.65 -11.28
C PRO A 158 -2.43 22.83 -12.47
N LEU A 159 -3.44 21.96 -12.64
CA LEU A 159 -4.43 22.12 -13.71
C LEU A 159 -5.23 23.41 -13.56
N ILE A 160 -5.79 23.64 -12.35
CA ILE A 160 -6.61 24.82 -12.08
C ILE A 160 -5.75 26.09 -12.22
N THR A 161 -4.54 26.09 -11.65
CA THR A 161 -3.60 27.21 -11.78
C THR A 161 -3.24 27.50 -13.23
N SER A 162 -3.02 26.46 -14.04
CA SER A 162 -2.72 26.62 -15.47
C SER A 162 -3.90 27.25 -16.23
N VAL A 163 -5.12 26.83 -15.94
CA VAL A 163 -6.33 27.41 -16.56
C VAL A 163 -6.47 28.88 -16.20
N VAL A 164 -6.26 29.25 -14.93
CA VAL A 164 -6.35 30.65 -14.47
C VAL A 164 -5.24 31.50 -15.10
N LYS A 165 -4.01 31.00 -15.18
CA LYS A 165 -2.89 31.72 -15.85
C LYS A 165 -3.20 31.96 -17.33
N ILE A 166 -3.67 30.94 -18.04
CA ILE A 166 -4.07 31.05 -19.45
C ILE A 166 -5.17 32.09 -19.61
N ALA A 167 -6.23 32.04 -18.79
CA ALA A 167 -7.34 33.00 -18.85
C ALA A 167 -6.86 34.43 -18.56
N GLY A 168 -6.02 34.63 -17.56
CA GLY A 168 -5.43 35.92 -17.24
C GLY A 168 -4.55 36.50 -18.38
N MET A 169 -3.71 35.65 -18.97
CA MET A 169 -2.87 36.06 -20.11
C MET A 169 -3.70 36.41 -21.35
N LEU A 170 -4.71 35.61 -21.69
CA LEU A 170 -5.63 35.89 -22.79
C LEU A 170 -6.38 37.22 -22.54
N TYR A 171 -6.84 37.48 -21.32
CA TYR A 171 -7.51 38.71 -20.95
C TYR A 171 -6.62 39.93 -21.19
N VAL A 172 -5.37 39.92 -20.70
CA VAL A 172 -4.43 41.01 -20.87
C VAL A 172 -4.05 41.20 -22.34
N MET A 173 -3.82 40.08 -23.07
CA MET A 173 -3.51 40.16 -24.52
C MET A 173 -4.69 40.73 -25.31
N THR A 174 -5.93 40.39 -24.99
CA THR A 174 -7.13 40.95 -25.62
C THR A 174 -7.31 42.44 -25.33
N ALA A 175 -6.97 42.85 -24.10
CA ALA A 175 -7.02 44.27 -23.71
C ALA A 175 -5.97 45.13 -24.44
N LEU A 176 -4.85 44.55 -24.85
CA LEU A 176 -3.81 45.21 -25.65
C LEU A 176 -4.19 45.24 -27.13
N ASP A 177 -4.44 44.08 -27.73
CA ASP A 177 -4.93 43.95 -29.10
C ASP A 177 -5.50 42.54 -29.33
N TRP A 178 -6.76 42.44 -29.75
CA TRP A 178 -7.47 41.16 -29.96
C TRP A 178 -6.88 40.27 -31.06
N HIS A 179 -6.18 40.87 -32.06
CA HIS A 179 -5.57 40.09 -33.14
C HIS A 179 -4.47 39.17 -32.62
N PHE A 180 -3.68 39.63 -31.63
CA PHE A 180 -2.66 38.80 -31.00
C PHE A 180 -3.26 37.69 -30.19
N THR A 181 -4.41 37.89 -29.55
CA THR A 181 -5.14 36.84 -28.84
C THR A 181 -5.61 35.75 -29.82
N LEU A 182 -6.05 36.14 -30.99
CA LEU A 182 -6.48 35.18 -32.03
C LEU A 182 -5.31 34.33 -32.50
N ILE A 183 -4.12 34.89 -32.73
CA ILE A 183 -2.92 34.11 -33.07
C ILE A 183 -2.58 33.13 -31.94
N ALA A 184 -2.62 33.56 -30.67
CA ALA A 184 -2.36 32.69 -29.53
C ALA A 184 -3.35 31.49 -29.44
N ILE A 185 -4.64 31.78 -29.71
CA ILE A 185 -5.68 30.74 -29.73
C ILE A 185 -5.48 29.76 -30.89
N CYS A 186 -5.05 30.24 -32.08
CA CYS A 186 -4.77 29.41 -33.24
C CYS A 186 -3.65 28.38 -33.00
N VAL A 187 -2.78 28.57 -32.02
CA VAL A 187 -1.75 27.60 -31.63
C VAL A 187 -2.35 26.41 -30.87
N ILE A 188 -3.51 26.57 -30.19
CA ILE A 188 -4.12 25.52 -29.37
C ILE A 188 -4.58 24.31 -30.16
N PRO A 189 -5.35 24.42 -31.28
CA PRO A 189 -5.83 23.26 -32.03
C PRO A 189 -4.73 22.31 -32.52
N PRO A 190 -3.62 22.76 -33.14
CA PRO A 190 -2.52 21.86 -33.51
C PRO A 190 -1.92 21.11 -32.32
N LEU A 191 -1.78 21.77 -31.16
CA LEU A 191 -1.30 21.13 -29.93
C LEU A 191 -2.26 20.05 -29.42
N LEU A 192 -3.57 20.29 -29.45
CA LEU A 192 -4.58 19.31 -29.05
C LEU A 192 -4.61 18.10 -30.01
N ILE A 193 -4.47 18.33 -31.30
CA ILE A 193 -4.38 17.26 -32.31
C ILE A 193 -3.14 16.39 -32.03
N LEU A 194 -1.98 17.02 -31.82
CA LEU A 194 -0.73 16.34 -31.51
C LEU A 194 -0.84 15.53 -30.21
N ALA A 195 -1.43 16.11 -29.16
CA ALA A 195 -1.69 15.45 -27.88
C ALA A 195 -2.61 14.21 -28.03
N ARG A 196 -3.66 14.31 -28.87
CA ARG A 196 -4.59 13.21 -29.13
C ARG A 196 -3.90 12.03 -29.82
N PHE A 197 -3.07 12.28 -30.82
CA PHE A 197 -2.33 11.23 -31.53
C PHE A 197 -1.29 10.53 -30.64
N SER A 198 -0.61 11.28 -29.79
CA SER A 198 0.45 10.72 -28.91
C SER A 198 -0.09 9.93 -27.74
N ARG A 199 -1.30 10.28 -27.25
CA ARG A 199 -1.89 9.72 -26.03
C ARG A 199 -2.00 8.20 -26.05
N THR A 200 -2.52 7.62 -27.12
CA THR A 200 -2.76 6.18 -27.20
C THR A 200 -1.45 5.39 -27.26
N LYS A 201 -0.51 5.82 -28.11
CA LYS A 201 0.81 5.18 -28.25
C LYS A 201 1.64 5.25 -26.97
N LEU A 202 1.67 6.41 -26.32
CA LEU A 202 2.39 6.59 -25.06
C LEU A 202 1.81 5.73 -23.94
N LYS A 203 0.48 5.62 -23.85
CA LYS A 203 -0.18 4.78 -22.85
C LYS A 203 0.25 3.32 -22.97
N ASP A 204 0.21 2.77 -24.18
CA ASP A 204 0.54 1.36 -24.40
C ASP A 204 2.01 1.07 -24.09
N GLN A 205 2.90 2.01 -24.43
CA GLN A 205 4.32 1.90 -24.11
C GLN A 205 4.58 1.99 -22.59
N TRP A 206 3.88 2.86 -21.86
CA TRP A 206 3.99 2.93 -20.40
C TRP A 206 3.50 1.67 -19.71
N VAL A 207 2.43 1.03 -20.24
CA VAL A 207 1.98 -0.28 -19.72
C VAL A 207 3.04 -1.33 -19.91
N ALA A 208 3.71 -1.36 -21.07
CA ALA A 208 4.80 -2.29 -21.35
C ALA A 208 6.00 -2.07 -20.39
N VAL A 209 6.39 -0.81 -20.16
CA VAL A 209 7.44 -0.46 -19.17
C VAL A 209 7.09 -0.98 -17.80
N LYS A 210 5.89 -0.68 -17.30
CA LYS A 210 5.47 -1.11 -15.96
C LYS A 210 5.45 -2.63 -15.81
N ARG A 211 5.10 -3.34 -16.89
CA ARG A 211 5.11 -4.81 -16.90
C ARG A 211 6.53 -5.37 -16.82
N SER A 212 7.47 -4.83 -17.61
CA SER A 212 8.86 -5.29 -17.59
C SER A 212 9.61 -4.88 -16.31
N GLU A 213 9.35 -3.69 -15.76
CA GLU A 213 9.87 -3.30 -14.42
C GLU A 213 9.39 -4.27 -13.32
N SER A 214 8.09 -4.63 -13.35
CA SER A 214 7.53 -5.59 -12.39
C SER A 214 8.15 -6.99 -12.55
N ALA A 215 8.44 -7.41 -13.79
CA ALA A 215 9.09 -8.69 -14.06
C ALA A 215 10.54 -8.72 -13.54
N ALA A 216 11.31 -7.64 -13.72
CA ALA A 216 12.65 -7.51 -13.18
C ALA A 216 12.65 -7.54 -11.64
N LEU A 217 11.73 -6.81 -11.01
CA LEU A 217 11.57 -6.81 -9.55
C LEU A 217 11.18 -8.20 -9.01
N SER A 218 10.38 -8.97 -9.77
CA SER A 218 10.02 -10.34 -9.41
C SER A 218 11.24 -11.26 -9.31
N VAL A 219 12.23 -11.12 -10.24
CA VAL A 219 13.49 -11.87 -10.17
C VAL A 219 14.25 -11.56 -8.89
N VAL A 220 14.37 -10.27 -8.53
CA VAL A 220 15.03 -9.86 -7.28
C VAL A 220 14.36 -10.49 -6.06
N HIS A 221 13.03 -10.42 -5.99
CA HIS A 221 12.28 -10.99 -4.88
C HIS A 221 12.44 -12.52 -4.78
N GLU A 222 12.36 -13.22 -5.91
CA GLU A 222 12.51 -14.67 -5.99
C GLU A 222 13.92 -15.10 -5.54
N THR A 223 14.96 -14.47 -6.11
CA THR A 223 16.37 -14.76 -5.82
C THR A 223 16.71 -14.52 -4.35
N LEU A 224 16.30 -13.37 -3.78
CA LEU A 224 16.57 -13.04 -2.38
C LEU A 224 15.79 -13.92 -1.41
N SER A 225 14.57 -14.31 -1.76
CA SER A 225 13.76 -15.23 -0.94
C SER A 225 14.34 -16.65 -0.93
N ALA A 226 14.99 -17.06 -2.02
CA ALA A 226 15.63 -18.37 -2.18
C ALA A 226 17.16 -18.30 -2.05
N LEU A 227 17.73 -17.29 -1.40
CA LEU A 227 19.17 -17.02 -1.40
C LEU A 227 20.01 -18.21 -0.94
N ARG A 228 19.54 -19.00 0.02
CA ARG A 228 20.23 -20.23 0.46
C ARG A 228 20.36 -21.25 -0.67
N VAL A 229 19.34 -21.37 -1.51
CA VAL A 229 19.36 -22.28 -2.67
C VAL A 229 20.35 -21.78 -3.70
N VAL A 230 20.31 -20.47 -4.04
CA VAL A 230 21.25 -19.84 -4.96
C VAL A 230 22.71 -20.09 -4.50
N LYS A 231 22.99 -19.85 -3.22
CA LYS A 231 24.31 -20.08 -2.61
C LYS A 231 24.71 -21.56 -2.61
N ALA A 232 23.78 -22.46 -2.27
CA ALA A 232 24.06 -23.90 -2.22
C ALA A 232 24.42 -24.49 -3.59
N PHE A 233 23.85 -23.94 -4.66
CA PHE A 233 24.11 -24.39 -6.03
C PHE A 233 25.10 -23.51 -6.80
N VAL A 234 25.68 -22.49 -6.14
CA VAL A 234 26.66 -21.54 -6.74
C VAL A 234 26.08 -20.95 -8.05
N ARG A 235 24.87 -20.38 -7.97
CA ARG A 235 24.13 -19.87 -9.14
C ARG A 235 23.98 -18.35 -9.14
N GLU A 236 24.82 -17.63 -8.43
CA GLU A 236 24.79 -16.16 -8.35
C GLU A 236 24.87 -15.52 -9.73
N ASP A 237 25.86 -15.94 -10.56
CA ASP A 237 26.04 -15.40 -11.91
C ASP A 237 24.84 -15.69 -12.82
N HIS A 238 24.19 -16.84 -12.65
CA HIS A 238 22.98 -17.18 -13.41
C HIS A 238 21.82 -16.26 -13.06
N GLU A 239 21.59 -16.01 -11.78
CA GLU A 239 20.51 -15.11 -11.33
C GLU A 239 20.84 -13.64 -11.66
N GLU A 240 22.11 -13.24 -11.61
CA GLU A 240 22.56 -11.92 -12.10
C GLU A 240 22.23 -11.76 -13.58
N GLN A 241 22.60 -12.72 -14.43
CA GLN A 241 22.29 -12.67 -15.86
C GLN A 241 20.78 -12.61 -16.11
N ARG A 242 19.99 -13.41 -15.40
CA ARG A 242 18.53 -13.39 -15.48
C ARG A 242 17.95 -12.02 -15.12
N PHE A 243 18.48 -11.37 -14.07
CA PHE A 243 18.09 -10.00 -13.70
C PHE A 243 18.50 -8.98 -14.76
N VAL A 244 19.73 -9.07 -15.28
CA VAL A 244 20.24 -8.20 -16.34
C VAL A 244 19.39 -8.31 -17.61
N ASP A 245 19.02 -9.52 -18.03
CA ASP A 245 18.18 -9.75 -19.21
C ASP A 245 16.80 -9.10 -19.05
N ARG A 246 16.15 -9.26 -17.89
CA ARG A 246 14.86 -8.61 -17.58
C ARG A 246 14.98 -7.09 -17.47
N SER A 247 16.08 -6.60 -16.90
CA SER A 247 16.35 -5.17 -16.80
C SER A 247 16.61 -4.54 -18.18
N ASN A 248 17.29 -5.25 -19.07
CA ASN A 248 17.50 -4.83 -20.46
C ASN A 248 16.17 -4.78 -21.25
N GLU A 249 15.25 -5.71 -21.02
CA GLU A 249 13.89 -5.64 -21.58
C GLU A 249 13.17 -4.36 -21.11
N ALA A 250 13.26 -4.05 -19.82
CA ALA A 250 12.70 -2.83 -19.25
C ALA A 250 13.35 -1.57 -19.84
N LEU A 251 14.68 -1.56 -19.99
CA LEU A 251 15.44 -0.49 -20.63
C LEU A 251 14.97 -0.27 -22.08
N HIS A 252 14.85 -1.31 -22.90
CA HIS A 252 14.37 -1.19 -24.27
C HIS A 252 12.97 -0.57 -24.36
N ASN A 253 12.06 -0.97 -23.48
CA ASN A 253 10.72 -0.40 -23.42
C ASN A 253 10.76 1.06 -22.95
N GLN A 254 11.59 1.39 -21.96
CA GLN A 254 11.79 2.76 -21.49
C GLN A 254 12.35 3.68 -22.60
N VAL A 255 13.35 3.20 -23.36
CA VAL A 255 13.91 3.95 -24.51
C VAL A 255 12.86 4.22 -25.58
N LYS A 256 11.93 3.26 -25.84
CA LYS A 256 10.78 3.51 -26.73
C LYS A 256 9.91 4.65 -26.22
N VAL A 257 9.57 4.68 -24.92
CA VAL A 257 8.80 5.78 -24.31
C VAL A 257 9.52 7.10 -24.48
N VAL A 258 10.83 7.16 -24.16
CA VAL A 258 11.64 8.38 -24.30
C VAL A 258 11.66 8.86 -25.75
N ARG A 259 11.83 7.97 -26.72
CA ARG A 259 11.81 8.31 -28.15
C ARG A 259 10.46 8.89 -28.59
N TYR A 260 9.34 8.26 -28.22
CA TYR A 260 8.00 8.78 -28.55
C TYR A 260 7.72 10.11 -27.86
N SER A 261 8.11 10.24 -26.58
CA SER A 261 7.98 11.51 -25.84
C SER A 261 8.84 12.62 -26.45
N GLY A 262 10.07 12.30 -26.89
CA GLY A 262 10.96 13.25 -27.55
C GLY A 262 10.42 13.75 -28.90
N ILE A 263 9.89 12.85 -29.74
CA ILE A 263 9.24 13.23 -31.01
C ILE A 263 8.04 14.14 -30.75
N PHE A 264 7.25 13.83 -29.72
CA PHE A 264 6.12 14.64 -29.30
C PHE A 264 6.55 16.03 -28.82
N ASP A 265 7.60 16.12 -27.99
CA ASP A 265 8.16 17.37 -27.51
C ASP A 265 8.74 18.24 -28.66
N ILE A 266 9.37 17.61 -29.67
CA ILE A 266 9.80 18.30 -30.88
C ILE A 266 8.59 18.88 -31.63
N GLY A 267 7.52 18.10 -31.80
CA GLY A 267 6.28 18.57 -32.44
C GLY A 267 5.67 19.77 -31.71
N ILE A 268 5.58 19.71 -30.38
CA ILE A 268 5.16 20.85 -29.55
C ILE A 268 6.06 22.04 -29.80
N GLY A 269 7.39 21.86 -29.73
CA GLY A 269 8.37 22.93 -29.95
C GLY A 269 8.21 23.64 -31.30
N LEU A 270 7.99 22.87 -32.38
CA LEU A 270 7.78 23.43 -33.72
C LEU A 270 6.48 24.25 -33.82
N VAL A 271 5.36 23.76 -33.26
CA VAL A 271 4.10 24.50 -33.23
C VAL A 271 4.25 25.81 -32.47
N LEU A 272 4.93 25.78 -31.31
CA LEU A 272 5.19 26.97 -30.49
C LEU A 272 6.13 27.96 -31.20
N ALA A 273 7.19 27.45 -31.81
CA ALA A 273 8.13 28.30 -32.58
C ALA A 273 7.43 28.98 -33.77
N SER A 274 6.56 28.23 -34.49
CA SER A 274 5.76 28.81 -35.59
C SER A 274 4.81 29.88 -35.09
N GLY A 275 4.13 29.66 -33.96
CA GLY A 275 3.31 30.67 -33.30
C GLY A 275 4.11 31.93 -32.93
N THR A 276 5.28 31.76 -32.32
CA THR A 276 6.16 32.88 -31.95
C THR A 276 6.66 33.63 -33.17
N ALA A 277 7.02 32.96 -34.26
CA ALA A 277 7.46 33.56 -35.50
C ALA A 277 6.37 34.42 -36.15
N LEU A 278 5.13 33.89 -36.21
CA LEU A 278 3.98 34.66 -36.70
C LEU A 278 3.72 35.89 -35.85
N PHE A 279 3.81 35.75 -34.54
CA PHE A 279 3.67 36.89 -33.61
C PHE A 279 4.72 37.95 -33.83
N LEU A 280 5.98 37.57 -33.98
CA LEU A 280 7.07 38.50 -34.26
C LEU A 280 6.85 39.23 -35.59
N TYR A 281 6.48 38.50 -36.63
CA TYR A 281 6.24 39.08 -37.96
C TYR A 281 5.11 40.11 -37.94
N PHE A 282 3.92 39.75 -37.47
CA PHE A 282 2.79 40.66 -37.42
C PHE A 282 2.99 41.78 -36.38
N GLY A 283 3.62 41.49 -35.27
CA GLY A 283 3.93 42.46 -34.22
C GLY A 283 4.89 43.56 -34.71
N THR A 284 5.96 43.20 -35.44
CA THR A 284 6.89 44.17 -36.00
C THR A 284 6.22 45.05 -37.06
N LEU A 285 5.30 44.48 -37.88
CA LEU A 285 4.50 45.28 -38.82
C LEU A 285 3.59 46.29 -38.08
N TYR A 286 3.00 45.93 -36.95
CA TYR A 286 2.15 46.81 -36.15
C TYR A 286 2.94 47.89 -35.45
N VAL A 287 4.17 47.62 -34.99
CA VAL A 287 5.08 48.63 -34.47
C VAL A 287 5.45 49.62 -35.58
N GLN A 288 5.80 49.15 -36.81
CA GLN A 288 6.11 49.98 -37.94
C GLN A 288 4.94 50.89 -38.35
N GLN A 289 3.69 50.39 -38.20
CA GLN A 289 2.47 51.17 -38.46
C GLN A 289 2.09 52.12 -37.31
N GLY A 290 2.85 52.16 -36.21
CA GLY A 290 2.57 53.00 -35.05
C GLY A 290 1.34 52.57 -34.23
N LYS A 291 0.80 51.32 -34.45
CA LYS A 291 -0.38 50.79 -33.74
C LYS A 291 -0.06 50.34 -32.32
N ILE A 292 1.14 49.81 -32.09
CA ILE A 292 1.63 49.37 -30.78
C ILE A 292 3.04 49.93 -30.55
N SER A 293 3.44 50.13 -29.28
CA SER A 293 4.79 50.49 -28.91
C SER A 293 5.76 49.28 -29.02
N LEU A 294 7.06 49.56 -29.05
CA LEU A 294 8.07 48.48 -28.99
C LEU A 294 8.01 47.74 -27.63
N GLY A 295 7.75 48.46 -26.54
CA GLY A 295 7.57 47.86 -25.24
C GLY A 295 6.31 46.97 -25.16
N GLU A 296 5.24 47.37 -25.85
CA GLU A 296 4.04 46.51 -25.96
C GLU A 296 4.31 45.25 -26.76
N LEU A 297 5.08 45.30 -27.84
CA LEU A 297 5.51 44.12 -28.58
C LEU A 297 6.30 43.16 -27.68
N ILE A 298 7.28 43.68 -26.92
CA ILE A 298 8.09 42.88 -25.99
C ILE A 298 7.21 42.26 -24.90
N LEU A 299 6.28 43.05 -24.36
CA LEU A 299 5.32 42.58 -23.34
C LEU A 299 4.46 41.43 -23.87
N ILE A 300 3.90 41.57 -25.07
CA ILE A 300 3.06 40.53 -25.70
C ILE A 300 3.89 39.28 -26.00
N MET A 301 5.13 39.44 -26.49
CA MET A 301 6.05 38.31 -26.72
C MET A 301 6.37 37.55 -25.42
N ALA A 302 6.58 38.27 -24.31
CA ALA A 302 6.82 37.68 -23.00
C ALA A 302 5.57 36.92 -22.49
N TYR A 303 4.37 37.46 -22.65
CA TYR A 303 3.14 36.76 -22.31
C TYR A 303 2.91 35.52 -23.17
N LEU A 304 3.21 35.59 -24.47
CA LEU A 304 3.13 34.41 -25.35
C LEU A 304 4.08 33.29 -24.89
N ALA A 305 5.33 33.63 -24.56
CA ALA A 305 6.30 32.67 -24.03
C ALA A 305 5.82 32.03 -22.72
N GLN A 306 5.24 32.81 -21.82
CA GLN A 306 4.67 32.33 -20.57
C GLN A 306 3.36 31.54 -20.75
N PHE A 307 2.58 31.77 -21.80
CA PHE A 307 1.33 31.08 -22.11
C PHE A 307 1.53 29.58 -22.44
N PHE A 308 2.68 29.23 -23.00
CA PHE A 308 2.98 27.88 -23.43
C PHE A 308 3.27 26.91 -22.27
N ALA A 309 3.85 27.40 -21.17
CA ALA A 309 4.18 26.55 -20.01
C ALA A 309 2.91 25.95 -19.34
N PRO A 310 1.85 26.72 -19.05
CA PRO A 310 0.57 26.19 -18.57
C PRO A 310 -0.09 25.19 -19.53
N LEU A 311 -0.06 25.44 -20.85
CA LEU A 311 -0.60 24.50 -21.85
C LEU A 311 0.14 23.16 -21.80
N ARG A 312 1.46 23.19 -21.77
CA ARG A 312 2.28 21.98 -21.62
C ARG A 312 1.96 21.21 -20.33
N THR A 313 1.76 21.95 -19.23
CA THR A 313 1.36 21.36 -17.93
C THR A 313 0.01 20.65 -18.03
N ILE A 314 -1.00 21.27 -18.64
CA ILE A 314 -2.33 20.68 -18.82
C ILE A 314 -2.21 19.36 -19.61
N ILE A 315 -1.50 19.37 -20.74
CA ILE A 315 -1.33 18.17 -21.58
C ILE A 315 -0.64 17.04 -20.81
N LYS A 316 0.44 17.36 -20.09
CA LYS A 316 1.19 16.40 -19.27
C LYS A 316 0.34 15.81 -18.14
N GLN A 317 -0.47 16.62 -17.49
CA GLN A 317 -1.35 16.17 -16.41
C GLN A 317 -2.43 15.21 -16.89
N PHE A 318 -3.03 15.44 -18.06
CA PHE A 318 -4.00 14.50 -18.64
C PHE A 318 -3.40 13.10 -18.87
N THR A 319 -2.13 13.01 -19.24
CA THR A 319 -1.43 11.74 -19.44
C THR A 319 -1.13 11.05 -18.09
N ASN A 320 -0.63 11.81 -17.12
CA ASN A 320 -0.28 11.29 -15.80
C ASN A 320 -1.51 10.82 -15.00
N MET A 321 -2.64 11.51 -15.15
CA MET A 321 -3.87 11.17 -14.43
C MET A 321 -4.38 9.76 -14.70
N GLN A 322 -4.07 9.18 -15.86
CA GLN A 322 -4.51 7.81 -16.15
C GLN A 322 -3.82 6.79 -15.24
N SER A 323 -2.51 6.91 -15.05
CA SER A 323 -1.76 6.02 -14.14
C SER A 323 -2.23 6.19 -12.69
N VAL A 324 -2.54 7.42 -12.29
CA VAL A 324 -3.07 7.77 -10.97
C VAL A 324 -4.44 7.11 -10.74
N PHE A 325 -5.35 7.16 -11.70
CA PHE A 325 -6.66 6.52 -11.58
C PHE A 325 -6.55 4.99 -11.52
N VAL A 326 -5.62 4.38 -12.24
CA VAL A 326 -5.35 2.93 -12.13
C VAL A 326 -4.88 2.56 -10.72
N GLY A 327 -3.94 3.31 -10.15
CA GLY A 327 -3.50 3.10 -8.77
C GLY A 327 -4.63 3.25 -7.75
N LEU A 328 -5.45 4.30 -7.88
CA LEU A 328 -6.61 4.52 -7.02
C LEU A 328 -7.67 3.40 -7.17
N GLU A 329 -7.90 2.91 -8.38
CA GLU A 329 -8.82 1.77 -8.60
C GLU A 329 -8.35 0.53 -7.85
N ARG A 330 -7.06 0.22 -7.90
CA ARG A 330 -6.47 -0.90 -7.15
C ARG A 330 -6.59 -0.71 -5.63
N VAL A 331 -6.33 0.50 -5.13
CA VAL A 331 -6.50 0.86 -3.72
C VAL A 331 -7.95 0.68 -3.27
N TYR A 332 -8.92 1.28 -3.99
CA TYR A 332 -10.32 1.18 -3.60
C TYR A 332 -10.91 -0.21 -3.84
N SER A 333 -10.42 -0.97 -4.83
CA SER A 333 -10.81 -2.38 -4.98
C SER A 333 -10.37 -3.23 -3.79
N LEU A 334 -9.25 -2.89 -3.15
CA LEU A 334 -8.79 -3.52 -1.91
C LEU A 334 -9.68 -3.14 -0.72
N ILE A 335 -10.04 -1.86 -0.57
CA ILE A 335 -10.94 -1.38 0.49
C ILE A 335 -12.33 -2.02 0.37
N ASP A 336 -12.80 -2.23 -0.86
CA ASP A 336 -14.11 -2.80 -1.16
C ASP A 336 -14.09 -4.34 -1.23
N SER A 337 -12.92 -4.99 -0.98
CA SER A 337 -12.88 -6.45 -0.91
C SER A 337 -13.68 -6.95 0.28
N GLN A 338 -14.53 -7.93 0.01
CA GLN A 338 -15.37 -8.54 1.04
C GLN A 338 -14.52 -9.35 2.00
N LYS A 339 -14.90 -9.34 3.26
CA LYS A 339 -14.39 -10.25 4.27
C LYS A 339 -15.10 -11.58 4.08
N ASP A 340 -14.36 -12.67 3.84
CA ASP A 340 -14.95 -14.02 3.72
C ASP A 340 -15.58 -14.49 5.05
N VAL A 341 -15.16 -13.89 6.16
CA VAL A 341 -15.72 -14.12 7.50
C VAL A 341 -16.45 -12.85 7.91
N GLU A 342 -17.78 -12.84 7.74
CA GLU A 342 -18.62 -11.71 8.13
C GLU A 342 -19.22 -11.93 9.52
N GLU A 343 -19.21 -10.90 10.35
CA GLU A 343 -19.94 -10.92 11.60
C GLU A 343 -21.43 -10.75 11.33
N ARG A 344 -22.25 -11.64 11.89
CA ARG A 344 -23.71 -11.47 11.87
C ARG A 344 -24.10 -10.18 12.61
N PRO A 345 -25.13 -9.44 12.15
CA PRO A 345 -25.54 -8.19 12.81
C PRO A 345 -25.81 -8.33 14.32
N ASN A 346 -26.26 -9.51 14.74
CA ASN A 346 -26.60 -9.82 16.13
C ASN A 346 -25.55 -10.70 16.83
N ALA A 347 -24.28 -10.69 16.36
CA ALA A 347 -23.22 -11.49 16.95
C ALA A 347 -23.00 -11.18 18.43
N LYS A 348 -23.06 -12.23 19.25
CA LYS A 348 -22.96 -12.16 20.72
C LYS A 348 -21.50 -11.96 21.15
N LYS A 349 -21.31 -11.13 22.17
CA LYS A 349 -20.03 -11.12 22.90
C LYS A 349 -19.89 -12.40 23.71
N THR A 350 -18.68 -12.96 23.78
CA THR A 350 -18.37 -14.04 24.71
C THR A 350 -17.12 -13.71 25.51
N ASN A 351 -17.22 -13.84 26.82
CA ASN A 351 -16.10 -13.62 27.73
C ASN A 351 -15.49 -14.93 28.23
N SER A 352 -16.23 -16.04 28.14
CA SER A 352 -15.76 -17.35 28.51
C SER A 352 -16.51 -18.43 27.73
N ILE A 353 -15.81 -19.51 27.44
CA ILE A 353 -16.32 -20.71 26.76
C ILE A 353 -15.97 -21.91 27.63
N ALA A 354 -16.96 -22.80 27.88
CA ALA A 354 -16.72 -24.05 28.60
C ALA A 354 -15.93 -25.06 27.75
N GLY A 355 -16.10 -25.00 26.43
CA GLY A 355 -15.33 -25.78 25.49
C GLY A 355 -15.98 -27.07 24.98
N SER A 356 -17.33 -27.18 25.04
CA SER A 356 -18.05 -28.23 24.29
C SER A 356 -18.06 -27.87 22.82
N ILE A 357 -17.66 -28.78 21.94
CA ILE A 357 -17.55 -28.54 20.51
C ILE A 357 -18.24 -29.62 19.73
N LYS A 358 -19.09 -29.23 18.76
CA LYS A 358 -19.80 -30.17 17.90
C LYS A 358 -19.67 -29.77 16.43
N PHE A 359 -19.16 -30.66 15.61
CA PHE A 359 -19.13 -30.54 14.15
C PHE A 359 -20.36 -31.24 13.59
N GLU A 360 -21.16 -30.54 12.79
CA GLU A 360 -22.38 -31.10 12.18
C GLU A 360 -22.31 -30.99 10.67
N ASN A 361 -22.05 -32.14 9.98
CA ASN A 361 -22.02 -32.29 8.52
C ASN A 361 -21.14 -31.24 7.80
N ILE A 362 -19.95 -30.99 8.33
CA ILE A 362 -19.03 -30.01 7.80
C ILE A 362 -18.44 -30.47 6.47
N SER A 363 -18.59 -29.61 5.45
CA SER A 363 -17.84 -29.74 4.19
C SER A 363 -17.17 -28.42 3.87
N PHE A 364 -15.99 -28.47 3.27
CA PHE A 364 -15.20 -27.28 2.95
C PHE A 364 -14.34 -27.45 1.70
N GLU A 365 -14.24 -26.36 0.92
CA GLU A 365 -13.36 -26.24 -0.25
C GLU A 365 -12.68 -24.85 -0.26
N TYR A 366 -11.35 -24.81 -0.52
CA TYR A 366 -10.64 -23.53 -0.71
C TYR A 366 -10.96 -22.89 -2.06
N SER A 367 -11.13 -23.74 -3.07
CA SER A 367 -11.51 -23.34 -4.42
C SER A 367 -12.72 -24.15 -4.86
N LYS A 368 -13.66 -23.48 -5.51
CA LYS A 368 -14.91 -24.12 -5.96
C LYS A 368 -14.64 -25.38 -6.80
N GLY A 369 -15.22 -26.50 -6.40
CA GLY A 369 -15.07 -27.78 -7.09
C GLY A 369 -13.90 -28.65 -6.62
N THR A 370 -13.13 -28.23 -5.60
CA THR A 370 -12.04 -29.02 -5.03
C THR A 370 -12.29 -29.22 -3.53
N PRO A 371 -13.09 -30.22 -3.13
CA PRO A 371 -13.42 -30.47 -1.74
C PRO A 371 -12.17 -30.91 -0.95
N VAL A 372 -12.00 -30.34 0.25
CA VAL A 372 -10.91 -30.67 1.18
C VAL A 372 -11.45 -31.42 2.40
N LEU A 373 -12.65 -31.08 2.85
CA LEU A 373 -13.37 -31.82 3.91
C LEU A 373 -14.77 -32.13 3.42
N GLU A 374 -15.23 -33.35 3.69
CA GLU A 374 -16.54 -33.82 3.27
C GLU A 374 -17.27 -34.55 4.43
N ASN A 375 -18.43 -34.00 4.81
CA ASN A 375 -19.36 -34.59 5.76
C ASN A 375 -18.74 -34.98 7.12
N ILE A 376 -17.95 -34.07 7.70
CA ILE A 376 -17.29 -34.27 8.99
C ILE A 376 -18.29 -34.02 10.12
N SER A 377 -18.50 -35.01 10.98
CA SER A 377 -19.39 -34.93 12.15
C SER A 377 -18.78 -35.66 13.35
N PHE A 378 -18.63 -34.97 14.46
CA PHE A 378 -18.19 -35.53 15.76
C PHE A 378 -18.45 -34.51 16.88
N GLU A 379 -18.34 -34.95 18.13
CA GLU A 379 -18.58 -34.14 19.32
C GLU A 379 -17.42 -34.30 20.31
N VAL A 380 -17.08 -33.20 20.98
CA VAL A 380 -15.98 -33.08 21.96
C VAL A 380 -16.55 -32.47 23.23
N LYS A 381 -16.32 -33.11 24.38
CA LYS A 381 -16.73 -32.61 25.69
C LYS A 381 -15.74 -31.54 26.21
N PRO A 382 -16.17 -30.63 27.11
CA PRO A 382 -15.27 -29.70 27.76
C PRO A 382 -14.08 -30.38 28.42
N GLY A 383 -12.87 -29.86 28.21
CA GLY A 383 -11.62 -30.38 28.77
C GLY A 383 -11.05 -31.61 28.09
N GLN A 384 -11.74 -32.19 27.08
CA GLN A 384 -11.24 -33.32 26.31
C GLN A 384 -10.04 -32.99 25.44
N GLN A 385 -9.10 -33.94 25.37
CA GLN A 385 -7.94 -33.88 24.49
C GLN A 385 -8.19 -34.71 23.23
N VAL A 386 -8.28 -34.06 22.09
CA VAL A 386 -8.58 -34.65 20.78
C VAL A 386 -7.32 -34.75 19.95
N GLY A 387 -6.86 -35.96 19.69
CA GLY A 387 -5.79 -36.23 18.74
C GLY A 387 -6.33 -36.28 17.30
N ILE A 388 -5.67 -35.65 16.36
CA ILE A 388 -6.01 -35.70 14.94
C ILE A 388 -4.85 -36.35 14.19
N MET A 389 -5.09 -37.49 13.56
CA MET A 389 -4.10 -38.19 12.75
C MET A 389 -4.57 -38.37 11.30
N GLY A 390 -3.63 -38.60 10.40
CA GLY A 390 -3.91 -38.84 8.97
C GLY A 390 -2.73 -38.44 8.10
N SER A 391 -2.75 -38.82 6.82
CA SER A 391 -1.70 -38.48 5.85
C SER A 391 -1.58 -36.97 5.62
N THR A 392 -0.45 -36.54 5.07
CA THR A 392 -0.28 -35.13 4.63
C THR A 392 -1.35 -34.81 3.57
N GLY A 393 -2.02 -33.68 3.70
CA GLY A 393 -3.12 -33.30 2.81
C GLY A 393 -4.48 -33.91 3.13
N SER A 394 -4.63 -34.68 4.21
CA SER A 394 -5.93 -35.27 4.60
C SER A 394 -6.95 -34.27 5.15
N GLY A 395 -6.57 -32.98 5.39
CA GLY A 395 -7.47 -31.94 5.87
C GLY A 395 -7.33 -31.59 7.36
N LYS A 396 -6.34 -32.13 8.09
CA LYS A 396 -6.13 -31.88 9.54
C LYS A 396 -6.05 -30.40 9.91
N THR A 397 -5.13 -29.66 9.28
CA THR A 397 -4.95 -28.21 9.51
C THR A 397 -6.18 -27.42 9.06
N THR A 398 -6.86 -27.87 8.00
CA THR A 398 -8.11 -27.25 7.54
C THR A 398 -9.21 -27.37 8.59
N LEU A 399 -9.33 -28.53 9.26
CA LEU A 399 -10.32 -28.77 10.31
C LEU A 399 -10.15 -27.79 11.48
N VAL A 400 -8.93 -27.61 11.98
CA VAL A 400 -8.65 -26.67 13.09
C VAL A 400 -8.75 -25.21 12.66
N ASN A 401 -8.45 -24.89 11.40
CA ASN A 401 -8.65 -23.56 10.85
C ASN A 401 -10.14 -23.17 10.77
N LEU A 402 -11.02 -24.12 10.45
CA LEU A 402 -12.47 -23.91 10.52
C LEU A 402 -12.95 -23.71 11.96
N LEU A 403 -12.41 -24.49 12.91
CA LEU A 403 -12.72 -24.32 14.33
C LEU A 403 -12.31 -22.94 14.85
N ALA A 404 -11.11 -22.46 14.51
CA ALA A 404 -10.65 -21.11 14.85
C ALA A 404 -11.35 -20.00 14.04
N ARG A 405 -12.29 -20.38 13.17
CA ARG A 405 -13.04 -19.49 12.28
C ARG A 405 -12.12 -18.61 11.41
N PHE A 406 -10.98 -19.17 10.97
CA PHE A 406 -10.14 -18.53 9.96
C PHE A 406 -10.79 -18.59 8.57
N TYR A 407 -11.58 -19.63 8.35
CA TYR A 407 -12.47 -19.87 7.21
C TYR A 407 -13.86 -20.25 7.70
N GLU A 408 -14.85 -20.14 6.83
CA GLU A 408 -16.21 -20.65 7.14
C GLU A 408 -16.49 -21.90 6.32
N PRO A 409 -17.17 -22.90 6.90
CA PRO A 409 -17.52 -24.11 6.19
C PRO A 409 -18.46 -23.83 5.03
N THR A 410 -18.27 -24.55 3.90
CA THR A 410 -19.14 -24.46 2.72
C THR A 410 -20.52 -25.03 3.01
N LYS A 411 -20.58 -26.10 3.82
CA LYS A 411 -21.80 -26.75 4.29
C LYS A 411 -21.65 -27.16 5.75
N GLY A 412 -22.78 -27.25 6.46
CA GLY A 412 -22.82 -27.65 7.87
C GLY A 412 -22.58 -26.47 8.82
N ARG A 413 -22.37 -26.80 10.10
CA ARG A 413 -22.11 -25.82 11.16
C ARG A 413 -21.24 -26.41 12.26
N ILE A 414 -20.48 -25.54 12.91
CA ILE A 414 -19.68 -25.86 14.10
C ILE A 414 -20.36 -25.17 15.27
N LEU A 415 -20.72 -25.94 16.29
CA LEU A 415 -21.29 -25.43 17.51
C LEU A 415 -20.24 -25.43 18.62
N VAL A 416 -20.17 -24.37 19.39
CA VAL A 416 -19.37 -24.25 20.61
C VAL A 416 -20.31 -23.87 21.74
N ASP A 417 -20.33 -24.69 22.79
CA ASP A 417 -21.27 -24.58 23.91
C ASP A 417 -22.74 -24.47 23.45
N GLY A 418 -23.09 -25.24 22.41
CA GLY A 418 -24.43 -25.28 21.82
C GLY A 418 -24.80 -24.14 20.87
N ALA A 419 -23.95 -23.11 20.71
CA ALA A 419 -24.17 -22.02 19.79
C ALA A 419 -23.28 -22.11 18.55
N ASP A 420 -23.79 -21.72 17.38
CA ASP A 420 -23.02 -21.68 16.13
C ASP A 420 -21.88 -20.65 16.26
N ILE A 421 -20.67 -21.03 15.85
CA ILE A 421 -19.50 -20.12 15.91
C ILE A 421 -19.72 -18.82 15.16
N ARG A 422 -20.64 -18.80 14.18
CA ARG A 422 -21.03 -17.60 13.42
C ARG A 422 -21.87 -16.60 14.24
N ASP A 423 -22.45 -17.03 15.37
CA ASP A 423 -23.22 -16.19 16.26
C ASP A 423 -22.36 -15.42 17.26
N TYR A 424 -21.07 -15.72 17.34
CA TYR A 424 -20.13 -15.01 18.18
C TYR A 424 -19.41 -13.89 17.41
N LYS A 425 -19.05 -12.80 18.11
CA LYS A 425 -18.10 -11.81 17.58
C LYS A 425 -16.76 -12.48 17.35
N VAL A 426 -16.18 -12.28 16.15
CA VAL A 426 -14.94 -12.96 15.73
C VAL A 426 -13.79 -12.70 16.68
N ALA A 427 -13.61 -11.45 17.12
CA ALA A 427 -12.50 -11.09 18.03
C ALA A 427 -12.66 -11.75 19.40
N ASP A 428 -13.87 -11.73 19.98
CA ASP A 428 -14.16 -12.32 21.28
C ASP A 428 -14.02 -13.84 21.23
N PHE A 429 -14.51 -14.47 20.14
CA PHE A 429 -14.39 -15.91 19.92
C PHE A 429 -12.93 -16.35 19.78
N ARG A 430 -12.14 -15.67 18.95
CA ARG A 430 -10.70 -15.99 18.76
C ARG A 430 -9.86 -15.71 20.00
N SER A 431 -10.30 -14.82 20.88
CA SER A 431 -9.63 -14.60 22.18
C SER A 431 -9.64 -15.84 23.07
N GLN A 432 -10.62 -16.74 22.87
CA GLN A 432 -10.79 -17.99 23.63
C GLN A 432 -9.86 -19.12 23.16
N PHE A 433 -9.03 -18.90 22.14
CA PHE A 433 -8.09 -19.89 21.61
C PHE A 433 -6.65 -19.53 21.95
N SER A 434 -5.86 -20.51 22.35
CA SER A 434 -4.40 -20.51 22.23
C SER A 434 -4.01 -21.43 21.08
N ILE A 435 -3.14 -20.94 20.19
CA ILE A 435 -2.73 -21.68 18.99
C ILE A 435 -1.21 -21.78 18.95
N VAL A 436 -0.69 -23.01 18.84
CA VAL A 436 0.73 -23.29 18.62
C VAL A 436 0.85 -23.89 17.22
N LEU A 437 1.48 -23.16 16.31
CA LEU A 437 1.62 -23.56 14.91
C LEU A 437 2.79 -24.50 14.69
N GLN A 438 2.77 -25.26 13.61
CA GLN A 438 3.84 -26.15 13.16
C GLN A 438 5.15 -25.40 12.96
N GLU A 439 5.10 -24.27 12.25
CA GLU A 439 6.22 -23.35 12.12
C GLU A 439 5.97 -22.10 12.96
N PRO A 440 6.65 -21.96 14.12
CA PRO A 440 6.44 -20.80 14.98
C PRO A 440 7.01 -19.54 14.36
N VAL A 441 6.16 -18.52 14.22
CA VAL A 441 6.56 -17.19 13.72
C VAL A 441 6.83 -16.28 14.90
N LEU A 442 8.04 -15.70 14.95
CA LEU A 442 8.41 -14.67 15.91
C LEU A 442 8.53 -13.32 15.20
N PHE A 443 8.12 -12.26 15.90
CA PHE A 443 8.31 -10.90 15.43
C PHE A 443 9.74 -10.44 15.70
N SER A 444 10.28 -9.55 14.88
CA SER A 444 11.65 -9.00 14.99
C SER A 444 11.80 -8.04 16.19
N THR A 445 11.33 -8.47 17.35
CA THR A 445 11.37 -7.74 18.63
C THR A 445 12.13 -8.56 19.67
N SER A 446 12.09 -8.16 20.93
CA SER A 446 12.68 -8.91 22.03
C SER A 446 11.91 -10.20 22.37
N ILE A 447 12.51 -11.09 23.15
CA ILE A 447 11.87 -12.34 23.56
C ILE A 447 10.69 -12.07 24.51
N ASP A 448 10.82 -11.14 25.44
CA ASP A 448 9.74 -10.78 26.35
C ASP A 448 8.53 -10.21 25.59
N GLU A 449 8.72 -9.31 24.60
CA GLU A 449 7.65 -8.81 23.75
C GLU A 449 7.02 -9.94 22.90
N ASN A 450 7.81 -10.87 22.43
CA ASN A 450 7.33 -12.04 21.72
C ASN A 450 6.43 -12.93 22.60
N ILE A 451 6.79 -13.16 23.86
CA ILE A 451 5.95 -13.92 24.81
C ILE A 451 4.72 -13.10 25.19
N ALA A 452 4.89 -11.81 25.51
CA ALA A 452 3.82 -10.88 25.86
C ALA A 452 2.77 -10.72 24.77
N TYR A 453 3.08 -11.07 23.52
CA TYR A 453 2.10 -11.04 22.42
C TYR A 453 0.82 -11.86 22.70
N GLY A 454 0.91 -12.91 23.49
CA GLY A 454 -0.24 -13.67 23.97
C GLY A 454 -1.18 -12.88 24.89
N ARG A 455 -0.63 -11.99 25.73
CA ARG A 455 -1.34 -11.10 26.63
C ARG A 455 -0.49 -9.84 26.89
N PRO A 456 -0.70 -8.75 26.11
CA PRO A 456 0.14 -7.55 26.16
C PRO A 456 0.17 -6.82 27.53
N THR A 457 -0.82 -7.06 28.37
CA THR A 457 -0.94 -6.47 29.71
C THR A 457 -0.21 -7.28 30.80
N ALA A 458 0.48 -8.37 30.44
CA ALA A 458 1.16 -9.25 31.37
C ALA A 458 2.37 -8.55 32.03
N THR A 459 2.58 -8.83 33.30
CA THR A 459 3.77 -8.40 34.03
C THR A 459 5.00 -9.23 33.66
N LYS A 460 6.20 -8.69 33.86
CA LYS A 460 7.45 -9.43 33.66
C LYS A 460 7.50 -10.77 34.44
N ARG A 461 6.91 -10.79 35.63
CA ARG A 461 6.83 -12.01 36.46
C ARG A 461 5.98 -13.09 35.78
N GLU A 462 4.84 -12.72 35.21
CA GLU A 462 3.96 -13.66 34.48
C GLU A 462 4.63 -14.18 33.21
N ILE A 463 5.34 -13.29 32.47
CA ILE A 463 6.13 -13.65 31.28
C ILE A 463 7.21 -14.69 31.65
N HIS A 464 7.96 -14.43 32.72
CA HIS A 464 8.99 -15.36 33.20
C HIS A 464 8.41 -16.71 33.69
N THR A 465 7.22 -16.69 34.33
CA THR A 465 6.54 -17.92 34.76
C THR A 465 6.13 -18.73 33.53
N ALA A 466 5.50 -18.11 32.52
CA ALA A 466 5.13 -18.76 31.27
C ALA A 466 6.34 -19.33 30.51
N ALA A 467 7.47 -18.62 30.53
CA ALA A 467 8.71 -19.12 29.94
C ALA A 467 9.29 -20.32 30.68
N LYS A 468 9.20 -20.35 32.02
CA LYS A 468 9.60 -21.52 32.83
C LYS A 468 8.71 -22.73 32.54
N ASP A 469 7.40 -22.52 32.48
CA ASP A 469 6.43 -23.58 32.18
C ASP A 469 6.60 -24.16 30.77
N ALA A 470 7.12 -23.37 29.84
CA ALA A 470 7.48 -23.78 28.48
C ALA A 470 8.92 -24.31 28.35
N HIS A 471 9.68 -24.48 29.42
CA HIS A 471 11.12 -24.82 29.41
C HIS A 471 11.94 -23.89 28.50
N ALA A 472 11.55 -22.61 28.43
CA ALA A 472 12.27 -21.60 27.66
C ALA A 472 13.23 -20.76 28.51
N HIS A 473 12.99 -20.66 29.82
CA HIS A 473 13.74 -19.80 30.73
C HIS A 473 15.25 -20.07 30.73
N GLU A 474 15.63 -21.35 30.70
CA GLU A 474 17.03 -21.77 30.79
C GLU A 474 17.85 -21.23 29.62
N PHE A 475 17.39 -21.42 28.38
CA PHE A 475 18.13 -20.91 27.21
C PHE A 475 18.05 -19.40 27.12
N ILE A 476 16.91 -18.77 27.48
CA ILE A 476 16.77 -17.32 27.46
C ILE A 476 17.79 -16.67 28.42
N SER A 477 17.97 -17.24 29.59
CA SER A 477 18.90 -16.73 30.60
C SER A 477 20.38 -16.85 30.20
N GLN A 478 20.70 -17.70 29.21
CA GLN A 478 22.05 -17.87 28.66
C GLN A 478 22.36 -16.89 27.52
N LEU A 479 21.35 -16.18 27.00
CA LEU A 479 21.56 -15.16 25.99
C LEU A 479 22.19 -13.90 26.61
N PRO A 480 22.98 -13.15 25.84
CA PRO A 480 23.68 -11.96 26.35
C PRO A 480 22.76 -10.94 27.04
N ASP A 481 21.61 -10.66 26.44
CA ASP A 481 20.61 -9.70 26.92
C ASP A 481 19.40 -10.39 27.57
N GLY A 482 19.44 -11.71 27.78
CA GLY A 482 18.37 -12.48 28.39
C GLY A 482 17.04 -12.29 27.65
N TYR A 483 15.99 -11.93 28.37
CA TYR A 483 14.65 -11.66 27.80
C TYR A 483 14.60 -10.45 26.86
N SER A 484 15.52 -9.51 26.95
CA SER A 484 15.61 -8.35 26.06
C SER A 484 16.31 -8.65 24.74
N SER A 485 16.85 -9.87 24.57
CA SER A 485 17.52 -10.30 23.35
C SER A 485 16.56 -10.24 22.15
N LYS A 486 17.01 -9.61 21.06
CA LYS A 486 16.26 -9.55 19.80
C LYS A 486 16.38 -10.87 19.05
N VAL A 487 15.28 -11.36 18.51
CA VAL A 487 15.24 -12.68 17.84
C VAL A 487 15.59 -12.65 16.34
N GLY A 488 15.81 -11.46 15.77
CA GLY A 488 16.03 -11.29 14.33
C GLY A 488 14.75 -11.48 13.50
N GLU A 489 14.90 -11.38 12.17
CA GLU A 489 13.76 -11.56 11.26
C GLU A 489 13.21 -12.98 11.38
N ARG A 490 11.88 -13.09 11.63
CA ARG A 490 11.18 -14.37 11.86
C ARG A 490 11.83 -15.30 12.90
N GLY A 491 12.68 -14.75 13.79
CA GLY A 491 13.37 -15.55 14.80
C GLY A 491 14.57 -16.35 14.28
N MET A 492 15.20 -15.92 13.18
CA MET A 492 16.33 -16.63 12.56
C MET A 492 17.58 -16.79 13.47
N GLN A 493 17.69 -16.01 14.53
CA GLN A 493 18.79 -16.11 15.49
C GLN A 493 18.59 -17.25 16.51
N LEU A 494 17.42 -17.90 16.49
CA LEU A 494 17.06 -18.98 17.39
C LEU A 494 16.94 -20.31 16.64
N SER A 495 17.25 -21.42 17.32
CA SER A 495 16.97 -22.77 16.81
C SER A 495 15.46 -23.04 16.68
N GLY A 496 15.07 -24.05 15.92
CA GLY A 496 13.68 -24.45 15.77
C GLY A 496 12.99 -24.74 17.11
N GLY A 497 13.68 -25.48 17.99
CA GLY A 497 13.15 -25.83 19.32
C GLY A 497 13.03 -24.63 20.27
N GLU A 498 13.92 -23.65 20.19
CA GLU A 498 13.82 -22.41 20.97
C GLU A 498 12.63 -21.56 20.52
N ARG A 499 12.42 -21.41 19.18
CA ARG A 499 11.24 -20.71 18.66
C ARG A 499 9.95 -21.41 19.10
N GLN A 500 9.93 -22.75 19.09
CA GLN A 500 8.76 -23.52 19.52
C GLN A 500 8.45 -23.32 20.99
N ARG A 501 9.46 -23.35 21.88
CA ARG A 501 9.27 -23.10 23.31
C ARG A 501 8.77 -21.67 23.60
N ILE A 502 9.22 -20.66 22.85
CA ILE A 502 8.64 -19.29 22.94
C ILE A 502 7.18 -19.27 22.51
N SER A 503 6.81 -20.00 21.43
CA SER A 503 5.42 -20.13 20.99
C SER A 503 4.54 -20.81 22.05
N ILE A 504 5.04 -21.83 22.71
CA ILE A 504 4.35 -22.50 23.83
C ILE A 504 4.24 -21.54 25.03
N ALA A 505 5.28 -20.75 25.34
CA ALA A 505 5.22 -19.73 26.39
C ALA A 505 4.13 -18.66 26.12
N ARG A 506 3.92 -18.26 24.85
CA ARG A 506 2.79 -17.41 24.45
C ARG A 506 1.45 -18.05 24.82
N ALA A 507 1.31 -19.36 24.55
CA ALA A 507 0.08 -20.10 24.84
C ALA A 507 -0.17 -20.25 26.34
N PHE A 508 0.87 -20.48 27.15
CA PHE A 508 0.78 -20.47 28.61
C PHE A 508 0.35 -19.11 29.15
N LEU A 509 0.97 -18.02 28.65
CA LEU A 509 0.67 -16.67 29.10
C LEU A 509 -0.76 -16.25 28.76
N LYS A 510 -1.28 -16.69 27.60
CA LYS A 510 -2.63 -16.38 27.16
C LYS A 510 -3.68 -17.14 27.96
N ASP A 511 -3.39 -18.40 28.33
CA ASP A 511 -4.21 -19.26 29.18
C ASP A 511 -5.69 -19.37 28.75
N SER A 512 -5.92 -19.70 27.48
CA SER A 512 -7.27 -19.83 26.92
C SER A 512 -7.87 -21.20 27.16
N PRO A 513 -9.22 -21.33 27.22
CA PRO A 513 -9.92 -22.60 27.44
C PRO A 513 -9.83 -23.56 26.27
N LEU A 514 -9.66 -23.04 25.04
CA LEU A 514 -9.49 -23.83 23.84
C LEU A 514 -8.03 -23.77 23.36
N LEU A 515 -7.47 -24.94 23.04
CA LEU A 515 -6.07 -25.05 22.61
C LEU A 515 -5.99 -25.79 21.28
N ILE A 516 -5.23 -25.25 20.36
CA ILE A 516 -4.87 -25.89 19.08
C ILE A 516 -3.35 -26.05 19.05
N LEU A 517 -2.90 -27.27 18.83
CA LEU A 517 -1.51 -27.65 18.70
C LEU A 517 -1.30 -28.32 17.34
N ASP A 518 -0.62 -27.66 16.42
CA ASP A 518 -0.34 -28.19 15.10
C ASP A 518 1.12 -28.64 15.01
N GLU A 519 1.38 -29.93 15.12
CA GLU A 519 2.68 -30.61 15.04
C GLU A 519 3.81 -29.92 15.84
N PRO A 520 3.68 -29.68 17.14
CA PRO A 520 4.62 -28.83 17.91
C PRO A 520 6.05 -29.39 18.01
N THR A 521 6.32 -30.60 17.52
CA THR A 521 7.64 -31.27 17.59
C THR A 521 8.20 -31.67 16.24
N SER A 522 7.64 -31.21 15.11
CA SER A 522 7.97 -31.70 13.75
C SER A 522 9.40 -31.38 13.27
N SER A 523 10.12 -30.45 13.90
CA SER A 523 11.41 -29.95 13.37
C SER A 523 12.46 -29.77 14.46
N VAL A 524 12.45 -30.61 15.51
CA VAL A 524 13.34 -30.48 16.69
C VAL A 524 14.10 -31.78 16.97
N ASP A 525 15.26 -31.64 17.62
CA ASP A 525 16.05 -32.77 18.07
C ASP A 525 15.36 -33.52 19.23
N ILE A 526 15.74 -34.80 19.45
CA ILE A 526 15.12 -35.70 20.42
C ILE A 526 15.14 -35.13 21.85
N ARG A 527 16.20 -34.43 22.25
CA ARG A 527 16.32 -33.88 23.61
C ARG A 527 15.38 -32.72 23.83
N THR A 528 15.33 -31.80 22.88
CA THR A 528 14.41 -30.64 22.89
C THR A 528 12.96 -31.08 22.74
N GLU A 529 12.72 -32.15 21.99
CA GLU A 529 11.39 -32.74 21.84
C GLU A 529 10.77 -33.17 23.18
N SER A 530 11.51 -33.84 24.05
CA SER A 530 10.99 -34.25 25.35
C SER A 530 10.57 -33.05 26.21
N LEU A 531 11.32 -31.98 26.17
CA LEU A 531 10.98 -30.72 26.86
C LEU A 531 9.70 -30.10 26.31
N ILE A 532 9.58 -30.04 24.98
CA ILE A 532 8.39 -29.51 24.30
C ILE A 532 7.16 -30.35 24.63
N MET A 533 7.27 -31.69 24.60
CA MET A 533 6.16 -32.58 24.94
C MET A 533 5.73 -32.48 26.39
N ASN A 534 6.68 -32.33 27.33
CA ASN A 534 6.37 -32.10 28.75
C ASN A 534 5.65 -30.75 28.95
N ALA A 535 6.12 -29.68 28.33
CA ALA A 535 5.44 -28.38 28.33
C ALA A 535 4.04 -28.48 27.71
N THR A 536 3.91 -29.17 26.58
CA THR A 536 2.65 -29.36 25.88
C THR A 536 1.62 -30.09 26.74
N ARG A 537 2.02 -31.22 27.38
CA ARG A 537 1.13 -31.95 28.31
C ARG A 537 0.65 -31.08 29.47
N LYS A 538 1.55 -30.29 30.03
CA LYS A 538 1.20 -29.32 31.10
C LYS A 538 0.21 -28.28 30.61
N LEU A 539 0.40 -27.76 29.39
CA LEU A 539 -0.46 -26.76 28.77
C LEU A 539 -1.87 -27.30 28.45
N MET A 540 -1.98 -28.55 28.05
CA MET A 540 -3.24 -29.22 27.69
C MET A 540 -4.15 -29.49 28.90
N LYS A 541 -3.59 -29.57 30.10
CA LYS A 541 -4.32 -30.00 31.30
C LYS A 541 -5.51 -29.04 31.59
N GLY A 542 -6.73 -29.62 31.63
CA GLY A 542 -7.97 -28.90 31.92
C GLY A 542 -8.51 -28.06 30.77
N LYS A 543 -7.96 -28.17 29.57
CA LYS A 543 -8.37 -27.42 28.38
C LYS A 543 -8.91 -28.35 27.30
N THR A 544 -9.95 -27.89 26.57
CA THR A 544 -10.37 -28.61 25.37
C THR A 544 -9.29 -28.39 24.29
N THR A 545 -8.63 -29.49 23.91
CA THR A 545 -7.43 -29.42 23.07
C THR A 545 -7.60 -30.19 21.77
N PHE A 546 -7.23 -29.59 20.66
CA PHE A 546 -7.04 -30.23 19.36
C PHE A 546 -5.55 -30.35 19.08
N PHE A 547 -5.07 -31.59 19.04
CA PHE A 547 -3.66 -31.92 18.90
C PHE A 547 -3.41 -32.65 17.58
N ILE A 548 -2.87 -31.97 16.59
CA ILE A 548 -2.44 -32.58 15.34
C ILE A 548 -1.03 -33.12 15.53
N THR A 549 -0.86 -34.44 15.29
CA THR A 549 0.46 -35.05 15.37
C THR A 549 0.53 -36.31 14.51
N HIS A 550 1.71 -36.59 13.98
CA HIS A 550 2.04 -37.84 13.33
C HIS A 550 2.65 -38.85 14.32
N ARG A 551 2.84 -38.47 15.59
CA ARG A 551 3.46 -39.29 16.62
C ARG A 551 2.43 -40.05 17.42
N LEU A 552 2.51 -41.36 17.32
CA LEU A 552 1.56 -42.29 17.95
C LEU A 552 1.64 -42.26 19.48
N ASP A 553 2.85 -42.10 20.03
CA ASP A 553 3.06 -41.99 21.49
C ASP A 553 2.38 -40.75 22.11
N ALA A 554 2.27 -39.69 21.33
CA ALA A 554 1.56 -38.47 21.77
C ALA A 554 0.03 -38.66 21.74
N LEU A 555 -0.49 -39.48 20.81
CA LEU A 555 -1.91 -39.79 20.70
C LEU A 555 -2.43 -40.68 21.82
N SER A 556 -1.56 -41.50 22.43
CA SER A 556 -1.94 -42.40 23.54
C SER A 556 -2.45 -41.64 24.79
N HIS A 557 -2.16 -40.36 24.89
CA HIS A 557 -2.61 -39.50 25.98
C HIS A 557 -3.90 -38.72 25.66
N CYS A 558 -4.43 -38.81 24.42
CA CYS A 558 -5.66 -38.14 24.05
C CYS A 558 -6.88 -38.95 24.45
N ASP A 559 -7.96 -38.29 24.87
CA ASP A 559 -9.24 -38.93 25.24
C ASP A 559 -10.00 -39.44 24.00
N LEU A 560 -9.79 -38.74 22.86
CA LEU A 560 -10.42 -39.02 21.57
C LEU A 560 -9.36 -38.93 20.47
N VAL A 561 -9.33 -39.88 19.56
CA VAL A 561 -8.47 -39.82 18.36
C VAL A 561 -9.33 -39.89 17.12
N ILE A 562 -9.18 -38.90 16.25
CA ILE A 562 -9.87 -38.78 14.95
C ILE A 562 -8.89 -39.15 13.84
N HIS A 563 -9.21 -40.17 13.06
CA HIS A 563 -8.45 -40.52 11.86
C HIS A 563 -9.09 -39.92 10.62
N LEU A 564 -8.37 -38.99 10.01
CA LEU A 564 -8.76 -38.31 8.78
C LEU A 564 -8.01 -38.88 7.58
N GLU A 565 -8.75 -39.28 6.54
CA GLU A 565 -8.19 -39.71 5.26
C GLU A 565 -8.99 -39.10 4.11
N LYS A 566 -8.30 -38.47 3.16
CA LYS A 566 -8.91 -37.83 1.98
C LYS A 566 -10.13 -36.96 2.30
N GLY A 567 -10.02 -36.17 3.36
CA GLY A 567 -11.06 -35.22 3.78
C GLY A 567 -12.27 -35.84 4.49
N ARG A 568 -12.24 -37.10 4.87
CA ARG A 568 -13.32 -37.79 5.59
C ARG A 568 -12.81 -38.43 6.87
N ILE A 569 -13.68 -38.55 7.86
CA ILE A 569 -13.40 -39.34 9.07
C ILE A 569 -13.54 -40.81 8.70
N VAL A 570 -12.44 -41.53 8.84
CA VAL A 570 -12.42 -43.00 8.65
C VAL A 570 -12.76 -43.71 9.96
N ASP A 571 -12.26 -43.17 11.08
CA ASP A 571 -12.47 -43.78 12.40
C ASP A 571 -12.42 -42.72 13.50
N ILE A 572 -13.19 -42.93 14.57
CA ILE A 572 -13.18 -42.17 15.81
C ILE A 572 -12.91 -43.13 16.95
N ILE A 573 -11.77 -43.01 17.61
CA ILE A 573 -11.28 -43.91 18.63
C ILE A 573 -11.41 -43.23 19.98
N HIS A 574 -12.21 -43.79 20.88
CA HIS A 574 -12.30 -43.34 22.27
C HIS A 574 -11.25 -44.10 23.10
N ASN A 575 -10.53 -43.39 23.97
CA ASN A 575 -9.47 -43.97 24.79
C ASN A 575 -10.01 -44.54 26.10
N ASP A 576 -11.06 -45.39 26.00
CA ASP A 576 -11.64 -46.08 27.15
C ASP A 576 -10.74 -47.26 27.61
N HIS A 577 -9.83 -47.75 26.74
CA HIS A 577 -8.85 -48.81 27.00
C HIS A 577 -7.51 -48.51 26.31
N PRO A 578 -6.46 -48.07 27.04
CA PRO A 578 -5.15 -47.70 26.48
C PRO A 578 -4.47 -48.82 25.68
N GLU A 579 -4.65 -50.07 26.07
CA GLU A 579 -4.07 -51.24 25.37
C GLU A 579 -4.68 -51.44 23.98
N TRP A 580 -5.98 -51.23 23.84
CA TRP A 580 -6.69 -51.33 22.57
C TRP A 580 -6.33 -50.20 21.61
N LEU A 581 -6.18 -48.99 22.16
CA LEU A 581 -5.71 -47.83 21.41
C LEU A 581 -4.32 -48.07 20.80
N ASN A 582 -3.38 -48.60 21.60
CA ASN A 582 -2.03 -48.94 21.15
C ASN A 582 -2.03 -50.06 20.10
N ALA A 583 -2.88 -51.10 20.24
CA ALA A 583 -3.02 -52.16 19.27
C ALA A 583 -3.56 -51.63 17.92
N LYS A 584 -4.58 -50.77 17.96
CA LYS A 584 -5.18 -50.17 16.77
C LYS A 584 -4.25 -49.15 16.09
N ILE A 585 -3.55 -48.33 16.84
CA ILE A 585 -2.51 -47.43 16.36
C ILE A 585 -1.37 -48.21 15.68
N ASN A 586 -0.95 -49.36 16.22
CA ASN A 586 0.07 -50.21 15.61
C ASN A 586 -0.42 -50.89 14.31
N SER A 587 -1.71 -51.26 14.23
CA SER A 587 -2.29 -51.76 12.98
C SER A 587 -2.31 -50.75 11.84
N PHE A 588 -2.30 -49.45 12.16
CA PHE A 588 -2.15 -48.38 11.16
C PHE A 588 -0.70 -48.22 10.70
N LYS A 589 0.31 -48.52 11.55
CA LYS A 589 1.72 -48.58 11.13
C LYS A 589 1.95 -49.64 10.05
N GLU A 590 1.35 -50.83 10.23
CA GLU A 590 1.51 -51.93 9.29
C GLU A 590 0.81 -51.69 7.94
N LYS A 591 -0.23 -50.87 7.90
CA LYS A 591 -0.93 -50.53 6.65
C LYS A 591 -0.35 -49.32 5.91
N ALA A 592 0.56 -48.56 6.54
CA ALA A 592 1.18 -47.37 5.98
C ALA A 592 2.60 -47.64 5.39
N VAL A 593 3.13 -48.84 5.56
CA VAL A 593 4.31 -49.40 4.90
C VAL A 593 3.85 -50.24 3.69
#